data_d1900185f6b7e941e35dccc5c2f84b5d
#
_entry.id   d1900185f6b7e941e35dccc5c2f84b5d
#
_cell.length_a   1.000
_cell.length_b   1.000
_cell.length_c   1.000
_cell.angle_alpha   90.00
_cell.angle_beta   90.00
_cell.angle_gamma   90.00
#
_symmetry.space_group_name_H-M   'P 1'
#
loop_
_entity.id
_entity.type
_entity.pdbx_description
1 polymer ?
#
loop_
_entity_poly.entity_id
_entity_poly.type
_entity_poly.pdbx_seq_one_letter_code
_entity_poly.pdbx_strand_id
1 'polypeptide(L)'
;SITAIRERDRNLKRKFYGKWFGKNTHMKEKEILRNDGSSLRICIVYPNQLSGEECTGLLWLHGGGYGTALPEECYPYAERFLTRRNVVMVLPDYRKSYEVPYPAALEDAYLTLKWMKKHACKLHINPHQLFVGGESAGGGLVAALSAYARDMNEVKIAFQMPLYPMIDDRPSSQNKQETLAWTTSHEYFYWQLYKRNLQDVPVYCAPARLKDFRNLPPTFTVVGTLG
;
A
#
# COMPACT_ATOMS: atom_id res chain seq x y z
N SER A 1 0.99 20.91 8.63
CA SER A 1 0.90 21.70 7.37
C SER A 1 1.53 20.95 6.21
N ILE A 2 1.13 21.27 4.98
CA ILE A 2 1.70 20.67 3.74
C ILE A 2 3.23 20.93 3.66
N THR A 3 3.70 22.08 4.13
CA THR A 3 5.14 22.40 4.19
C THR A 3 5.90 21.39 5.04
N ALA A 4 5.38 21.05 6.22
CA ALA A 4 5.99 20.05 7.08
C ALA A 4 6.00 18.63 6.45
N ILE A 5 4.95 18.29 5.71
CA ILE A 5 4.90 17.02 4.96
C ILE A 5 5.99 17.00 3.88
N ARG A 6 6.12 18.04 3.08
CA ARG A 6 7.14 18.15 2.03
C ARG A 6 8.56 18.08 2.60
N GLU A 7 8.79 18.70 3.74
CA GLU A 7 10.07 18.62 4.42
C GLU A 7 10.36 17.21 4.93
N ARG A 8 9.37 16.57 5.56
CA ARG A 8 9.48 15.17 6.00
C ARG A 8 9.77 14.24 4.81
N ASP A 9 9.04 14.37 3.71
CA ASP A 9 9.24 13.56 2.50
C ASP A 9 10.67 13.76 1.93
N ARG A 10 11.16 15.00 1.89
CA ARG A 10 12.53 15.31 1.47
C ARG A 10 13.58 14.64 2.36
N ASN A 11 13.37 14.66 3.67
CA ASN A 11 14.28 14.03 4.64
C ASN A 11 14.26 12.50 4.51
N LEU A 12 13.09 11.90 4.29
CA LEU A 12 12.95 10.48 4.02
C LEU A 12 13.66 10.08 2.72
N LYS A 13 13.49 10.85 1.65
CA LYS A 13 14.19 10.63 0.37
C LYS A 13 15.72 10.68 0.54
N ARG A 14 16.27 11.63 1.29
CA ARG A 14 17.72 11.67 1.57
C ARG A 14 18.22 10.42 2.30
N LYS A 15 17.41 9.87 3.20
CA LYS A 15 17.79 8.75 4.05
C LYS A 15 17.62 7.41 3.35
N PHE A 16 16.52 7.20 2.65
CA PHE A 16 16.05 5.89 2.21
C PHE A 16 16.04 5.70 0.69
N TYR A 17 15.77 6.73 -0.10
CA TYR A 17 15.54 6.59 -1.54
C TYR A 17 16.68 5.85 -2.25
N GLY A 18 16.33 4.75 -2.94
CA GLY A 18 17.28 3.88 -3.64
C GLY A 18 18.17 3.04 -2.73
N LYS A 19 17.98 3.06 -1.40
CA LYS A 19 18.80 2.33 -0.43
C LYS A 19 17.98 1.22 0.22
N TRP A 20 18.43 -0.02 0.07
CA TRP A 20 17.78 -1.15 0.71
C TRP A 20 18.57 -1.63 1.93
N PHE A 21 17.88 -1.80 3.05
CA PHE A 21 18.48 -2.16 4.34
C PHE A 21 18.23 -3.62 4.73
N GLY A 22 17.55 -4.39 3.90
CA GLY A 22 17.35 -5.82 4.11
C GLY A 22 18.67 -6.59 4.00
N LYS A 23 18.93 -7.49 4.94
CA LYS A 23 20.17 -8.30 4.99
C LYS A 23 20.07 -9.57 4.16
N ASN A 24 18.88 -10.18 4.14
CA ASN A 24 18.61 -11.46 3.48
C ASN A 24 17.78 -11.28 2.21
N THR A 25 17.57 -10.06 1.81
CA THR A 25 16.78 -9.67 0.64
C THR A 25 17.53 -8.63 -0.19
N HIS A 26 17.24 -8.57 -1.47
CA HIS A 26 17.75 -7.52 -2.34
C HIS A 26 16.62 -6.88 -3.14
N MET A 27 16.77 -5.60 -3.46
CA MET A 27 15.80 -4.79 -4.15
C MET A 27 16.30 -4.44 -5.56
N LYS A 28 15.38 -4.50 -6.53
CA LYS A 28 15.56 -3.95 -7.89
C LYS A 28 14.50 -2.88 -8.11
N GLU A 29 14.88 -1.81 -8.77
CA GLU A 29 13.95 -0.76 -9.17
C GLU A 29 13.52 -0.94 -10.62
N LYS A 30 12.28 -0.52 -10.89
CA LYS A 30 11.75 -0.46 -12.23
C LYS A 30 10.74 0.69 -12.34
N GLU A 31 10.67 1.29 -13.51
CA GLU A 31 9.58 2.22 -13.87
C GLU A 31 8.55 1.51 -14.73
N ILE A 32 7.28 1.78 -14.44
CA ILE A 32 6.14 1.35 -15.24
C ILE A 32 5.33 2.58 -15.66
N LEU A 33 4.76 2.56 -16.84
CA LEU A 33 4.05 3.71 -17.38
C LEU A 33 2.60 3.72 -16.90
N ARG A 34 2.15 4.89 -16.44
CA ARG A 34 0.73 5.20 -16.23
C ARG A 34 0.03 5.46 -17.55
N ASN A 35 -1.29 5.51 -17.53
CA ASN A 35 -2.09 5.76 -18.75
C ASN A 35 -1.84 7.16 -19.33
N ASP A 36 -1.42 8.13 -18.53
CA ASP A 36 -1.07 9.49 -18.94
C ASP A 36 0.37 9.62 -19.47
N GLY A 37 1.10 8.51 -19.55
CA GLY A 37 2.49 8.47 -19.99
C GLY A 37 3.53 8.80 -18.91
N SER A 38 3.12 9.21 -17.72
CA SER A 38 4.05 9.42 -16.60
C SER A 38 4.55 8.09 -16.03
N SER A 39 5.72 8.12 -15.37
CA SER A 39 6.33 6.94 -14.77
C SER A 39 5.86 6.73 -13.32
N LEU A 40 5.59 5.48 -12.97
CA LEU A 40 5.48 4.99 -11.60
C LEU A 40 6.71 4.15 -11.28
N ARG A 41 7.49 4.55 -10.28
CA ARG A 41 8.58 3.76 -9.73
C ARG A 41 8.01 2.61 -8.89
N ILE A 42 8.52 1.41 -9.10
CA ILE A 42 8.23 0.24 -8.28
C ILE A 42 9.54 -0.38 -7.78
N CYS A 43 9.54 -0.83 -6.53
CA CYS A 43 10.63 -1.60 -5.94
C CYS A 43 10.23 -3.07 -5.91
N ILE A 44 11.05 -3.95 -6.47
CA ILE A 44 10.84 -5.39 -6.52
C ILE A 44 11.86 -6.02 -5.59
N VAL A 45 11.39 -6.70 -4.56
CA VAL A 45 12.24 -7.31 -3.54
C VAL A 45 12.19 -8.82 -3.66
N TYR A 46 13.37 -9.40 -3.73
CA TYR A 46 13.59 -10.83 -3.81
C TYR A 46 14.33 -11.33 -2.56
N PRO A 47 14.07 -12.56 -2.10
CA PRO A 47 14.99 -13.21 -1.16
C PRO A 47 16.35 -13.44 -1.85
N ASN A 48 17.43 -13.46 -1.09
CA ASN A 48 18.77 -13.73 -1.65
C ASN A 48 18.89 -15.14 -2.24
N GLN A 49 18.06 -16.06 -1.77
CA GLN A 49 17.94 -17.42 -2.32
C GLN A 49 16.48 -17.67 -2.72
N LEU A 50 16.22 -17.69 -4.01
CA LEU A 50 14.95 -18.16 -4.56
C LEU A 50 14.95 -19.67 -4.56
N SER A 51 13.85 -20.29 -4.11
CA SER A 51 13.58 -21.70 -4.40
C SER A 51 13.28 -21.82 -5.91
N GLY A 52 13.52 -22.99 -6.49
CA GLY A 52 13.19 -23.25 -7.90
C GLY A 52 11.69 -23.29 -8.21
N GLU A 53 10.82 -23.10 -7.20
CA GLU A 53 9.36 -23.09 -7.32
C GLU A 53 8.81 -21.69 -7.54
N GLU A 54 7.61 -21.59 -8.14
CA GLU A 54 6.91 -20.30 -8.26
C GLU A 54 6.59 -19.72 -6.89
N CYS A 55 6.88 -18.42 -6.74
CA CYS A 55 6.65 -17.66 -5.53
C CYS A 55 5.23 -17.09 -5.46
N THR A 56 4.76 -16.83 -4.25
CA THR A 56 3.64 -15.92 -4.04
C THR A 56 4.06 -14.49 -4.41
N GLY A 57 3.25 -13.80 -5.22
CA GLY A 57 3.44 -12.38 -5.48
C GLY A 57 2.77 -11.54 -4.41
N LEU A 58 3.52 -10.74 -3.65
CA LEU A 58 2.98 -9.86 -2.61
C LEU A 58 3.13 -8.40 -3.02
N LEU A 59 2.02 -7.75 -3.35
CA LEU A 59 1.97 -6.29 -3.45
C LEU A 59 1.91 -5.71 -2.04
N TRP A 60 2.87 -4.85 -1.68
CA TRP A 60 2.86 -4.19 -0.37
C TRP A 60 2.75 -2.68 -0.51
N LEU A 61 1.79 -2.09 0.21
CA LEU A 61 1.48 -0.67 0.20
C LEU A 61 1.92 -0.06 1.54
N HIS A 62 2.85 0.88 1.48
CA HIS A 62 3.40 1.51 2.68
C HIS A 62 2.39 2.44 3.38
N GLY A 63 2.57 2.67 4.68
CA GLY A 63 1.80 3.61 5.46
C GLY A 63 2.15 5.08 5.18
N GLY A 64 1.94 5.96 6.15
CA GLY A 64 2.30 7.37 6.08
C GLY A 64 1.15 8.31 5.74
N GLY A 65 -0.10 7.97 6.09
CA GLY A 65 -1.27 8.84 5.95
C GLY A 65 -1.58 9.22 4.49
N TYR A 66 -1.27 8.36 3.52
CA TYR A 66 -1.33 8.62 2.08
C TYR A 66 -0.43 9.77 1.60
N GLY A 67 0.27 10.46 2.51
CA GLY A 67 1.00 11.69 2.21
C GLY A 67 2.52 11.63 2.39
N THR A 68 3.06 10.57 2.99
CA THR A 68 4.50 10.42 3.24
C THR A 68 4.94 8.98 3.12
N ALA A 69 6.22 8.73 3.41
CA ALA A 69 6.91 7.45 3.37
C ALA A 69 7.33 6.97 1.97
N LEU A 70 8.16 5.96 1.96
CA LEU A 70 8.78 5.39 0.77
C LEU A 70 8.73 3.86 0.82
N PRO A 71 8.75 3.19 -0.33
CA PRO A 71 8.80 1.72 -0.41
C PRO A 71 9.93 1.11 0.40
N GLU A 72 11.09 1.77 0.45
CA GLU A 72 12.27 1.29 1.16
C GLU A 72 12.08 1.14 2.67
N GLU A 73 11.18 1.93 3.26
CA GLU A 73 10.88 1.83 4.70
C GLU A 73 10.17 0.52 5.06
N CYS A 74 9.66 -0.20 4.05
CA CYS A 74 9.00 -1.50 4.23
C CYS A 74 9.98 -2.68 4.34
N TYR A 75 11.31 -2.44 4.36
CA TYR A 75 12.31 -3.52 4.48
C TYR A 75 12.05 -4.48 5.68
N PRO A 76 11.52 -4.06 6.83
CA PRO A 76 11.26 -5.00 7.92
C PRO A 76 10.17 -6.01 7.60
N TYR A 77 9.16 -5.62 6.83
CA TYR A 77 8.12 -6.53 6.33
C TYR A 77 8.70 -7.50 5.30
N ALA A 78 9.48 -6.98 4.34
CA ALA A 78 10.13 -7.81 3.34
C ALA A 78 11.03 -8.88 4.00
N GLU A 79 11.90 -8.50 4.94
CA GLU A 79 12.73 -9.45 5.69
C GLU A 79 11.90 -10.54 6.38
N ARG A 80 10.78 -10.18 6.99
CA ARG A 80 9.92 -11.15 7.70
C ARG A 80 9.22 -12.12 6.76
N PHE A 81 8.72 -11.66 5.63
CA PHE A 81 7.97 -12.49 4.69
C PHE A 81 8.91 -13.32 3.81
N LEU A 82 9.91 -12.69 3.20
CA LEU A 82 10.73 -13.31 2.18
C LEU A 82 11.75 -14.30 2.73
N THR A 83 12.19 -14.14 3.98
CA THR A 83 13.12 -15.08 4.63
C THR A 83 12.43 -16.33 5.17
N ARG A 84 11.11 -16.35 5.23
CA ARG A 84 10.33 -17.45 5.82
C ARG A 84 9.40 -18.14 4.83
N ARG A 85 9.15 -17.52 3.69
CA ARG A 85 8.21 -17.98 2.68
C ARG A 85 8.76 -17.72 1.29
N ASN A 86 8.31 -18.49 0.34
CA ASN A 86 8.64 -18.30 -1.07
C ASN A 86 7.80 -17.15 -1.65
N VAL A 87 8.26 -15.92 -1.47
CA VAL A 87 7.54 -14.68 -1.82
C VAL A 87 8.46 -13.74 -2.59
N VAL A 88 7.91 -13.10 -3.62
CA VAL A 88 8.48 -11.89 -4.24
C VAL A 88 7.57 -10.74 -3.89
N MET A 89 8.12 -9.67 -3.33
CA MET A 89 7.37 -8.49 -2.91
C MET A 89 7.56 -7.34 -3.91
N VAL A 90 6.45 -6.67 -4.26
CA VAL A 90 6.48 -5.48 -5.12
C VAL A 90 5.87 -4.31 -4.36
N LEU A 91 6.59 -3.19 -4.32
CA LEU A 91 6.24 -1.99 -3.55
C LEU A 91 6.20 -0.79 -4.51
N PRO A 92 5.03 -0.24 -4.83
CA PRO A 92 4.94 0.99 -5.61
C PRO A 92 5.28 2.22 -4.76
N ASP A 93 6.04 3.15 -5.34
CA ASP A 93 6.18 4.51 -4.82
C ASP A 93 4.98 5.34 -5.30
N TYR A 94 3.81 5.02 -4.76
CA TYR A 94 2.55 5.61 -5.19
C TYR A 94 2.50 7.12 -4.93
N ARG A 95 1.75 7.85 -5.76
CA ARG A 95 1.59 9.30 -5.68
C ARG A 95 1.07 9.73 -4.30
N LYS A 96 1.76 10.69 -3.70
CA LYS A 96 1.42 11.22 -2.38
C LYS A 96 0.27 12.22 -2.46
N SER A 97 -0.65 12.15 -1.50
CA SER A 97 -1.86 12.97 -1.49
C SER A 97 -1.62 14.48 -1.40
N TYR A 98 -0.45 14.91 -0.91
CA TYR A 98 -0.10 16.33 -0.93
C TYR A 98 0.20 16.87 -2.34
N GLU A 99 0.55 16.00 -3.29
CA GLU A 99 0.74 16.29 -4.70
C GLU A 99 -0.55 16.05 -5.45
N VAL A 100 -0.99 14.78 -5.46
CA VAL A 100 -2.20 14.33 -6.17
C VAL A 100 -3.09 13.54 -5.20
N PRO A 101 -4.32 14.04 -4.92
CA PRO A 101 -5.24 13.39 -3.99
C PRO A 101 -5.82 12.08 -4.56
N TYR A 102 -6.76 11.50 -3.85
CA TYR A 102 -7.58 10.40 -4.38
C TYR A 102 -8.12 10.74 -5.79
N PRO A 103 -8.10 9.80 -6.74
CA PRO A 103 -7.81 8.36 -6.60
C PRO A 103 -6.36 7.95 -6.91
N ALA A 104 -5.41 8.88 -7.02
CA ALA A 104 -4.09 8.65 -7.58
C ALA A 104 -3.33 7.45 -6.95
N ALA A 105 -3.30 7.35 -5.63
CA ALA A 105 -2.62 6.24 -4.94
C ALA A 105 -3.28 4.88 -5.22
N LEU A 106 -4.61 4.84 -5.32
CA LEU A 106 -5.36 3.62 -5.66
C LEU A 106 -5.09 3.20 -7.12
N GLU A 107 -5.05 4.15 -8.03
CA GLU A 107 -4.72 3.88 -9.45
C GLU A 107 -3.31 3.32 -9.59
N ASP A 108 -2.33 3.88 -8.87
CA ASP A 108 -0.94 3.39 -8.85
C ASP A 108 -0.85 1.97 -8.27
N ALA A 109 -1.58 1.68 -7.19
CA ALA A 109 -1.66 0.36 -6.60
C ALA A 109 -2.28 -0.67 -7.57
N TYR A 110 -3.37 -0.30 -8.23
CA TYR A 110 -4.04 -1.17 -9.20
C TYR A 110 -3.20 -1.39 -10.46
N LEU A 111 -2.55 -0.36 -10.96
CA LEU A 111 -1.60 -0.47 -12.07
C LEU A 111 -0.48 -1.46 -11.73
N THR A 112 0.07 -1.36 -10.52
CA THR A 112 1.13 -2.29 -10.05
C THR A 112 0.61 -3.72 -9.98
N LEU A 113 -0.60 -3.94 -9.46
CA LEU A 113 -1.21 -5.27 -9.37
C LEU A 113 -1.42 -5.90 -10.77
N LYS A 114 -1.92 -5.12 -11.74
CA LYS A 114 -2.05 -5.58 -13.13
C LYS A 114 -0.70 -5.89 -13.76
N TRP A 115 0.29 -5.03 -13.48
CA TRP A 115 1.65 -5.24 -13.97
C TRP A 115 2.26 -6.53 -13.41
N MET A 116 2.07 -6.83 -12.12
CA MET A 116 2.52 -8.07 -11.49
C MET A 116 1.91 -9.30 -12.18
N LYS A 117 0.59 -9.30 -12.40
CA LYS A 117 -0.09 -10.39 -13.13
C LYS A 117 0.49 -10.59 -14.53
N LYS A 118 0.65 -9.50 -15.29
CA LYS A 118 1.19 -9.54 -16.66
C LYS A 118 2.63 -10.05 -16.73
N HIS A 119 3.43 -9.79 -15.71
CA HIS A 119 4.86 -10.13 -15.69
C HIS A 119 5.17 -11.29 -14.72
N ALA A 120 4.17 -12.06 -14.30
CA ALA A 120 4.29 -13.10 -13.30
C ALA A 120 5.45 -14.07 -13.59
N CYS A 121 5.55 -14.59 -14.82
CA CYS A 121 6.63 -15.47 -15.22
C CYS A 121 8.02 -14.82 -15.04
N LYS A 122 8.20 -13.56 -15.45
CA LYS A 122 9.49 -12.85 -15.30
C LYS A 122 9.85 -12.55 -13.85
N LEU A 123 8.85 -12.50 -12.98
CA LEU A 123 9.00 -12.28 -11.54
C LEU A 123 9.14 -13.58 -10.76
N HIS A 124 9.02 -14.75 -11.42
CA HIS A 124 8.94 -16.06 -10.78
C HIS A 124 7.79 -16.17 -9.77
N ILE A 125 6.65 -15.51 -10.04
CA ILE A 125 5.46 -15.57 -9.19
C ILE A 125 4.31 -16.30 -9.87
N ASN A 126 3.50 -16.98 -9.08
CA ASN A 126 2.27 -17.60 -9.54
C ASN A 126 1.18 -16.50 -9.75
N PRO A 127 0.65 -16.32 -10.98
CA PRO A 127 -0.36 -15.31 -11.26
C PRO A 127 -1.70 -15.53 -10.54
N HIS A 128 -1.92 -16.74 -10.00
CA HIS A 128 -3.09 -17.09 -9.19
C HIS A 128 -2.88 -16.93 -7.68
N GLN A 129 -1.65 -16.60 -7.25
CA GLN A 129 -1.28 -16.34 -5.87
C GLN A 129 -0.78 -14.90 -5.69
N LEU A 130 -1.61 -13.95 -6.11
CA LEU A 130 -1.35 -12.53 -5.89
C LEU A 130 -1.99 -12.11 -4.56
N PHE A 131 -1.15 -11.78 -3.60
CA PHE A 131 -1.53 -11.26 -2.30
C PHE A 131 -1.33 -9.76 -2.26
N VAL A 132 -2.12 -9.07 -1.45
CA VAL A 132 -1.96 -7.65 -1.19
C VAL A 132 -1.84 -7.41 0.31
N GLY A 133 -0.91 -6.57 0.72
CA GLY A 133 -0.69 -6.22 2.11
C GLY A 133 -0.28 -4.76 2.28
N GLY A 134 -0.41 -4.24 3.48
CA GLY A 134 -0.01 -2.87 3.78
C GLY A 134 -0.42 -2.46 5.18
N GLU A 135 0.25 -1.44 5.71
CA GLU A 135 0.01 -0.93 7.05
C GLU A 135 -0.58 0.47 7.05
N SER A 136 -1.41 0.79 8.03
CA SER A 136 -2.01 2.12 8.25
C SER A 136 -2.74 2.64 7.00
N ALA A 137 -2.33 3.74 6.40
CA ALA A 137 -2.87 4.23 5.12
C ALA A 137 -2.68 3.20 3.98
N GLY A 138 -1.55 2.49 3.95
CA GLY A 138 -1.32 1.38 3.03
C GLY A 138 -2.31 0.23 3.26
N GLY A 139 -2.66 -0.07 4.52
CA GLY A 139 -3.73 -1.00 4.87
C GLY A 139 -5.10 -0.53 4.36
N GLY A 140 -5.37 0.77 4.43
CA GLY A 140 -6.56 1.38 3.84
C GLY A 140 -6.60 1.21 2.32
N LEU A 141 -5.46 1.43 1.64
CA LEU A 141 -5.32 1.16 0.21
C LEU A 141 -5.52 -0.33 -0.13
N VAL A 142 -5.07 -1.25 0.71
CA VAL A 142 -5.30 -2.71 0.53
C VAL A 142 -6.79 -3.02 0.52
N ALA A 143 -7.54 -2.52 1.49
CA ALA A 143 -8.99 -2.73 1.56
C ALA A 143 -9.71 -2.11 0.34
N ALA A 144 -9.32 -0.88 -0.05
CA ALA A 144 -9.83 -0.20 -1.23
C ALA A 144 -9.51 -0.96 -2.52
N LEU A 145 -8.25 -1.38 -2.69
CA LEU A 145 -7.76 -2.12 -3.85
C LEU A 145 -8.48 -3.46 -4.00
N SER A 146 -8.74 -4.16 -2.90
CA SER A 146 -9.42 -5.45 -2.92
C SER A 146 -10.86 -5.32 -3.41
N ALA A 147 -11.59 -4.32 -2.93
CA ALA A 147 -12.93 -4.02 -3.41
C ALA A 147 -12.92 -3.55 -4.88
N TYR A 148 -12.00 -2.65 -5.22
CA TYR A 148 -11.85 -2.14 -6.58
C TYR A 148 -11.48 -3.23 -7.60
N ALA A 149 -10.51 -4.10 -7.26
CA ALA A 149 -10.10 -5.21 -8.13
C ALA A 149 -11.22 -6.25 -8.34
N ARG A 150 -12.02 -6.53 -7.29
CA ARG A 150 -13.22 -7.35 -7.39
C ARG A 150 -14.20 -6.77 -8.42
N ASP A 151 -14.50 -5.49 -8.31
CA ASP A 151 -15.52 -4.83 -9.13
C ASP A 151 -15.05 -4.64 -10.57
N MET A 152 -13.75 -4.40 -10.78
CA MET A 152 -13.14 -4.36 -12.13
C MET A 152 -13.02 -5.73 -12.78
N ASN A 153 -12.94 -6.80 -11.99
CA ASN A 153 -12.86 -8.20 -12.44
C ASN A 153 -11.72 -8.51 -13.45
N GLU A 154 -10.63 -7.73 -13.42
CA GLU A 154 -9.47 -7.96 -14.29
C GLU A 154 -8.37 -8.79 -13.60
N VAL A 155 -8.19 -8.60 -12.30
CA VAL A 155 -7.17 -9.30 -11.49
C VAL A 155 -7.81 -9.80 -10.21
N LYS A 156 -7.70 -11.12 -9.98
CA LYS A 156 -8.16 -11.74 -8.73
C LYS A 156 -7.06 -11.64 -7.69
N ILE A 157 -7.38 -11.08 -6.54
CA ILE A 157 -6.54 -11.09 -5.34
C ILE A 157 -6.86 -12.36 -4.56
N ALA A 158 -5.84 -13.16 -4.24
CA ALA A 158 -6.01 -14.43 -3.55
C ALA A 158 -6.07 -14.27 -2.01
N PHE A 159 -5.44 -13.23 -1.46
CA PHE A 159 -5.41 -12.94 -0.02
C PHE A 159 -5.10 -11.46 0.24
N GLN A 160 -5.63 -10.90 1.34
CA GLN A 160 -5.34 -9.53 1.74
C GLN A 160 -4.91 -9.41 3.21
N MET A 161 -3.99 -8.48 3.48
CA MET A 161 -3.45 -8.18 4.82
C MET A 161 -3.49 -6.68 5.11
N PRO A 162 -4.66 -6.08 5.34
CA PRO A 162 -4.76 -4.70 5.82
C PRO A 162 -4.40 -4.63 7.30
N LEU A 163 -3.18 -4.20 7.65
CA LEU A 163 -2.71 -4.11 9.03
C LEU A 163 -3.07 -2.74 9.61
N TYR A 164 -3.76 -2.72 10.78
CA TYR A 164 -4.25 -1.49 11.45
C TYR A 164 -4.66 -0.40 10.44
N PRO A 165 -5.63 -0.73 9.55
CA PRO A 165 -5.84 0.04 8.34
C PRO A 165 -6.57 1.36 8.61
N MET A 166 -6.15 2.43 7.93
CA MET A 166 -6.84 3.71 7.88
C MET A 166 -7.98 3.63 6.85
N ILE A 167 -9.19 3.28 7.27
CA ILE A 167 -10.33 2.94 6.39
C ILE A 167 -11.55 3.85 6.51
N ASP A 168 -11.68 4.60 7.62
CA ASP A 168 -12.85 5.43 7.88
C ASP A 168 -12.48 6.91 7.95
N ASP A 169 -13.07 7.73 7.11
CA ASP A 169 -12.85 9.17 7.05
C ASP A 169 -13.77 9.97 7.98
N ARG A 170 -14.68 9.29 8.68
CA ARG A 170 -15.63 9.89 9.60
C ARG A 170 -14.99 10.05 10.98
N PRO A 171 -15.25 11.17 11.69
CA PRO A 171 -14.75 11.33 13.05
C PRO A 171 -15.25 10.22 13.97
N SER A 172 -14.35 9.58 14.70
CA SER A 172 -14.75 8.64 15.74
C SER A 172 -15.27 9.39 16.96
N SER A 173 -16.51 9.09 17.37
CA SER A 173 -17.09 9.62 18.60
C SER A 173 -16.49 8.98 19.87
N GLN A 174 -15.76 7.86 19.72
CA GLN A 174 -15.27 7.06 20.84
C GLN A 174 -13.79 7.33 21.19
N ASN A 175 -12.99 7.87 20.29
CA ASN A 175 -11.56 8.11 20.53
C ASN A 175 -11.29 9.52 21.03
N LYS A 176 -11.53 9.75 22.32
CA LYS A 176 -10.99 10.91 23.05
C LYS A 176 -9.59 10.68 23.62
N GLN A 177 -9.04 9.47 23.48
CA GLN A 177 -7.67 9.20 23.91
C GLN A 177 -6.71 9.50 22.77
N GLU A 178 -5.88 10.52 22.99
CA GLU A 178 -4.73 10.78 22.12
C GLU A 178 -3.75 9.61 22.26
N THR A 179 -3.49 8.91 21.17
CA THR A 179 -2.45 7.89 21.14
C THR A 179 -1.09 8.57 21.08
N LEU A 180 -0.06 7.91 21.62
CA LEU A 180 1.33 8.43 21.61
C LEU A 180 1.89 8.64 20.19
N ALA A 181 1.35 7.93 19.20
CA ALA A 181 1.89 7.92 17.84
C ALA A 181 1.02 8.67 16.81
N TRP A 182 -0.29 8.74 17.03
CA TRP A 182 -1.25 9.27 16.06
C TRP A 182 -2.41 9.97 16.78
N THR A 183 -2.60 11.26 16.51
CA THR A 183 -3.66 12.05 17.13
C THR A 183 -4.86 12.20 16.20
N THR A 184 -6.04 12.48 16.74
CA THR A 184 -7.26 12.78 15.97
C THR A 184 -7.05 13.94 14.99
N SER A 185 -6.23 14.93 15.36
CA SER A 185 -5.90 16.04 14.47
C SER A 185 -5.00 15.62 13.31
N HIS A 186 -4.07 14.67 13.50
CA HIS A 186 -3.29 14.08 12.43
C HIS A 186 -4.18 13.29 11.47
N GLU A 187 -5.06 12.44 12.00
CA GLU A 187 -6.00 11.65 11.20
C GLU A 187 -6.88 12.55 10.34
N TYR A 188 -7.54 13.53 10.95
CA TYR A 188 -8.36 14.51 10.23
C TYR A 188 -7.57 15.20 9.12
N PHE A 189 -6.36 15.70 9.43
CA PHE A 189 -5.52 16.39 8.47
C PHE A 189 -5.17 15.52 7.25
N TYR A 190 -4.78 14.26 7.46
CA TYR A 190 -4.41 13.37 6.36
C TYR A 190 -5.62 12.93 5.54
N TRP A 191 -6.80 12.74 6.16
CA TRP A 191 -8.02 12.52 5.43
C TRP A 191 -8.43 13.72 4.57
N GLN A 192 -8.32 14.96 5.11
CA GLN A 192 -8.57 16.17 4.31
C GLN A 192 -7.60 16.29 3.12
N LEU A 193 -6.36 15.88 3.31
CA LEU A 193 -5.37 15.88 2.25
C LEU A 193 -5.66 14.83 1.17
N TYR A 194 -6.07 13.63 1.58
CA TYR A 194 -6.34 12.52 0.68
C TYR A 194 -7.63 12.70 -0.11
N LYS A 195 -8.73 13.05 0.54
CA LYS A 195 -10.02 13.26 -0.12
C LYS A 195 -10.17 14.68 -0.71
N ARG A 196 -9.36 15.63 -0.25
CA ARG A 196 -9.35 17.04 -0.67
C ARG A 196 -10.78 17.62 -0.76
N ASN A 197 -11.28 17.90 -1.96
CA ASN A 197 -12.53 18.61 -2.21
C ASN A 197 -13.71 17.65 -2.54
N LEU A 198 -13.61 16.37 -2.22
CA LEU A 198 -14.70 15.44 -2.47
C LEU A 198 -15.90 15.76 -1.56
N GLN A 199 -17.04 16.08 -2.18
CA GLN A 199 -18.32 16.26 -1.49
C GLN A 199 -18.87 14.90 -1.07
N ASP A 200 -18.96 13.98 -2.04
CA ASP A 200 -19.34 12.60 -1.84
C ASP A 200 -18.08 11.72 -1.82
N VAL A 201 -17.81 11.09 -0.68
CA VAL A 201 -16.62 10.25 -0.50
C VAL A 201 -16.91 8.85 -1.03
N PRO A 202 -16.25 8.42 -2.13
CA PRO A 202 -16.43 7.09 -2.68
C PRO A 202 -15.97 5.99 -1.73
N VAL A 203 -16.57 4.80 -1.85
CA VAL A 203 -16.21 3.62 -1.03
C VAL A 203 -14.75 3.19 -1.21
N TYR A 204 -14.15 3.44 -2.34
CA TYR A 204 -12.71 3.15 -2.56
C TYR A 204 -11.78 4.25 -2.00
N CYS A 205 -12.31 5.42 -1.64
CA CYS A 205 -11.56 6.42 -0.90
C CYS A 205 -11.55 6.08 0.60
N ALA A 206 -12.71 5.69 1.15
CA ALA A 206 -12.89 5.31 2.55
C ALA A 206 -13.61 3.95 2.65
N PRO A 207 -12.87 2.83 2.67
CA PRO A 207 -13.43 1.47 2.59
C PRO A 207 -14.43 1.09 3.67
N ALA A 208 -14.43 1.75 4.83
CA ALA A 208 -15.47 1.55 5.85
C ALA A 208 -16.88 1.95 5.39
N ARG A 209 -17.01 2.65 4.27
CA ARG A 209 -18.28 2.99 3.62
C ARG A 209 -18.83 1.88 2.72
N LEU A 210 -18.04 0.82 2.49
CA LEU A 210 -18.44 -0.31 1.67
C LEU A 210 -19.67 -1.01 2.32
N LYS A 211 -20.63 -1.40 1.48
CA LYS A 211 -21.85 -2.10 1.93
C LYS A 211 -21.88 -3.55 1.46
N ASP A 212 -21.21 -3.86 0.37
CA ASP A 212 -21.14 -5.22 -0.18
C ASP A 212 -19.74 -5.80 0.01
N PHE A 213 -19.65 -6.79 0.91
CA PHE A 213 -18.41 -7.49 1.23
C PHE A 213 -18.28 -8.84 0.54
N ARG A 214 -19.25 -9.22 -0.31
CA ARG A 214 -19.21 -10.51 -1.01
C ARG A 214 -18.03 -10.56 -1.97
N ASN A 215 -17.48 -11.77 -2.12
CA ASN A 215 -16.37 -12.05 -3.04
C ASN A 215 -15.08 -11.24 -2.79
N LEU A 216 -14.93 -10.63 -1.62
CA LEU A 216 -13.64 -10.09 -1.19
C LEU A 216 -12.68 -11.25 -0.85
N PRO A 217 -11.36 -11.05 -1.01
CA PRO A 217 -10.39 -12.09 -0.68
C PRO A 217 -10.39 -12.41 0.82
N PRO A 218 -9.99 -13.64 1.21
CA PRO A 218 -9.71 -13.96 2.59
C PRO A 218 -8.78 -12.92 3.22
N THR A 219 -9.05 -12.57 4.48
CA THR A 219 -8.42 -11.40 5.12
C THR A 219 -7.74 -11.79 6.42
N PHE A 220 -6.52 -11.30 6.60
CA PHE A 220 -5.87 -11.22 7.91
C PHE A 220 -5.65 -9.75 8.26
N THR A 221 -6.08 -9.34 9.45
CA THR A 221 -5.87 -7.99 9.97
C THR A 221 -5.46 -8.02 11.43
N VAL A 222 -4.75 -7.00 11.86
CA VAL A 222 -4.44 -6.73 13.26
C VAL A 222 -4.71 -5.27 13.57
N VAL A 223 -5.14 -4.98 14.77
CA VAL A 223 -5.30 -3.63 15.30
C VAL A 223 -4.72 -3.56 16.70
N GLY A 224 -4.19 -2.41 17.08
CA GLY A 224 -3.77 -2.15 18.45
C GLY A 224 -4.95 -1.81 19.35
N THR A 225 -4.82 -2.05 20.65
CA THR A 225 -5.83 -1.68 21.65
C THR A 225 -5.78 -0.19 22.02
N LEU A 226 -4.70 0.50 21.67
CA LEU A 226 -4.45 1.92 21.99
C LEU A 226 -4.45 2.84 20.75
N GLY A 227 -4.91 2.38 19.59
CA GLY A 227 -4.93 3.20 18.39
C GLY A 227 -5.58 2.53 17.22
#